data_1356a8cecf874f6f69c11b78837b877b
#
_entry.id   1356a8cecf874f6f69c11b78837b877b
#
_cell.length_a   1.000
_cell.length_b   1.000
_cell.length_c   1.000
_cell.angle_alpha   90.00
_cell.angle_beta   90.00
_cell.angle_gamma   90.00
#
_symmetry.space_group_name_H-M   'P 1'
#
loop_
_entity.id
_entity.type
_entity.pdbx_description
1 polymer ?
#
loop_
_entity_poly.entity_id
_entity_poly.type
_entity_poly.pdbx_seq_one_letter_code
_entity_poly.pdbx_strand_id
1 'polypeptide(L)'
;MKALVKAKAEQGIWLRDIDKPRVGHNDVLIKVNRTAICGTDIHIYKWDDWAQATVPVPLAVGHEFSGEIVDMGEEVIGYELGDRVSAEGHITCGVCRNCRAGRRHLCMNTVGIGVNRAGAFAEFIAVPAFNVFKLPDSISDDMASILDPFGNATHTALSFDLVGEDVLITGAGPIGVMAVAIARYAGARHVVITDINEYR
;
A
#
# COMPACT_ATOMS: atom_id res chain seq x y z
N MET A 1 -19.49 -5.42 8.92
CA MET A 1 -18.55 -6.15 8.06
C MET A 1 -17.46 -6.80 8.88
N LYS A 2 -16.89 -7.90 8.37
CA LYS A 2 -15.72 -8.53 9.00
C LYS A 2 -14.45 -7.75 8.70
N ALA A 3 -13.57 -7.63 9.70
CA ALA A 3 -12.25 -7.02 9.55
C ALA A 3 -11.25 -7.62 10.54
N LEU A 4 -9.97 -7.59 10.17
CA LEU A 4 -8.86 -7.84 11.08
C LEU A 4 -8.46 -6.50 11.73
N VAL A 5 -8.61 -6.44 13.04
CA VAL A 5 -8.51 -5.20 13.81
C VAL A 5 -7.42 -5.32 14.87
N LYS A 6 -6.55 -4.32 14.95
CA LYS A 6 -5.75 -4.07 16.15
C LYS A 6 -6.66 -3.54 17.24
N ALA A 7 -7.31 -4.45 17.98
CA ALA A 7 -8.35 -4.11 18.93
C ALA A 7 -7.80 -3.70 20.31
N LYS A 8 -6.55 -4.07 20.62
CA LYS A 8 -5.91 -3.85 21.93
C LYS A 8 -4.44 -3.48 21.75
N ALA A 9 -3.91 -2.71 22.68
CA ALA A 9 -2.51 -2.31 22.76
C ALA A 9 -1.61 -3.45 23.30
N GLU A 10 -1.64 -4.61 22.64
CA GLU A 10 -0.88 -5.82 22.99
C GLU A 10 -0.59 -6.64 21.73
N GLN A 11 0.25 -7.65 21.81
CA GLN A 11 0.51 -8.53 20.67
C GLN A 11 -0.78 -9.19 20.18
N GLY A 12 -0.99 -9.17 18.86
CA GLY A 12 -2.15 -9.79 18.18
C GLY A 12 -2.88 -8.84 17.23
N ILE A 13 -3.70 -9.44 16.39
CA ILE A 13 -4.69 -8.83 15.51
C ILE A 13 -5.91 -9.73 15.55
N TRP A 14 -7.10 -9.16 15.66
CA TRP A 14 -8.32 -9.91 15.95
C TRP A 14 -9.38 -9.74 14.88
N LEU A 15 -10.03 -10.82 14.50
CA LEU A 15 -11.24 -10.75 13.66
C LEU A 15 -12.38 -10.12 14.46
N ARG A 16 -12.98 -9.07 13.92
CA ARG A 16 -14.07 -8.30 14.52
C ARG A 16 -15.14 -7.97 13.50
N ASP A 17 -16.35 -7.77 13.99
CA ASP A 17 -17.40 -7.07 13.27
C ASP A 17 -17.26 -5.58 13.53
N ILE A 18 -17.19 -4.80 12.44
CA ILE A 18 -17.11 -3.34 12.49
C ILE A 18 -18.14 -2.75 11.51
N ASP A 19 -18.43 -1.47 11.66
CA ASP A 19 -19.30 -0.77 10.72
C ASP A 19 -18.64 -0.69 9.33
N LYS A 20 -19.48 -0.75 8.28
CA LYS A 20 -19.03 -0.48 6.91
C LYS A 20 -18.61 0.99 6.81
N PRO A 21 -17.46 1.33 6.18
CA PRO A 21 -17.01 2.71 6.08
C PRO A 21 -18.01 3.57 5.31
N ARG A 22 -18.17 4.83 5.74
CA ARG A 22 -18.96 5.83 5.00
C ARG A 22 -18.11 6.37 3.85
N VAL A 23 -18.76 6.61 2.72
CA VAL A 23 -18.14 7.21 1.53
C VAL A 23 -18.17 8.73 1.69
N GLY A 24 -17.01 9.38 1.62
CA GLY A 24 -16.90 10.83 1.56
C GLY A 24 -17.16 11.34 0.13
N HIS A 25 -17.34 12.66 -0.05
CA HIS A 25 -17.65 13.27 -1.36
C HIS A 25 -16.65 12.91 -2.46
N ASN A 26 -15.37 12.77 -2.09
CA ASN A 26 -14.25 12.44 -3.01
C ASN A 26 -13.68 11.03 -2.78
N ASP A 27 -14.37 10.17 -2.04
CA ASP A 27 -13.91 8.80 -1.75
C ASP A 27 -14.61 7.80 -2.67
N VAL A 28 -13.96 6.68 -2.90
CA VAL A 28 -14.57 5.47 -3.46
C VAL A 28 -14.63 4.40 -2.38
N LEU A 29 -15.69 3.60 -2.41
CA LEU A 29 -15.83 2.40 -1.58
C LEU A 29 -15.41 1.19 -2.42
N ILE A 30 -14.41 0.51 -1.96
CA ILE A 30 -13.85 -0.66 -2.62
C ILE A 30 -14.26 -1.90 -1.84
N LYS A 31 -14.87 -2.86 -2.52
CA LYS A 31 -15.02 -4.24 -2.03
C LYS A 31 -13.69 -4.94 -2.25
N VAL A 32 -13.05 -5.35 -1.16
CA VAL A 32 -11.72 -5.95 -1.19
C VAL A 32 -11.79 -7.40 -1.70
N ASN A 33 -11.04 -7.70 -2.74
CA ASN A 33 -10.95 -9.04 -3.34
C ASN A 33 -9.73 -9.81 -2.84
N ARG A 34 -8.58 -9.15 -2.74
CA ARG A 34 -7.30 -9.73 -2.29
C ARG A 34 -6.53 -8.74 -1.45
N THR A 35 -5.76 -9.27 -0.51
CA THR A 35 -4.83 -8.51 0.32
C THR A 35 -3.51 -9.26 0.43
N ALA A 36 -2.43 -8.53 0.66
CA ALA A 36 -1.12 -9.09 0.99
C ALA A 36 -0.66 -8.60 2.36
N ILE A 37 0.27 -9.32 2.97
CA ILE A 37 0.82 -9.01 4.30
C ILE A 37 2.16 -8.30 4.13
N CYS A 38 2.26 -7.09 4.65
CA CYS A 38 3.49 -6.31 4.71
C CYS A 38 4.28 -6.59 6.00
N GLY A 39 5.58 -6.28 5.98
CA GLY A 39 6.38 -6.22 7.20
C GLY A 39 5.82 -5.27 8.26
N THR A 40 5.18 -4.19 7.85
CA THR A 40 4.46 -3.25 8.72
C THR A 40 3.35 -3.95 9.52
N ASP A 41 2.61 -4.87 8.92
CA ASP A 41 1.57 -5.63 9.63
C ASP A 41 2.17 -6.55 10.71
N ILE A 42 3.39 -7.05 10.47
CA ILE A 42 4.14 -7.84 11.47
C ILE A 42 4.55 -6.97 12.66
N HIS A 43 4.99 -5.72 12.43
CA HIS A 43 5.27 -4.76 13.50
C HIS A 43 4.01 -4.45 14.32
N ILE A 44 2.88 -4.22 13.65
CA ILE A 44 1.57 -4.00 14.30
C ILE A 44 1.12 -5.24 15.10
N TYR A 45 1.30 -6.44 14.54
CA TYR A 45 0.98 -7.69 15.24
C TYR A 45 1.82 -7.85 16.49
N LYS A 46 3.15 -7.65 16.41
CA LYS A 46 4.08 -7.77 17.54
C LYS A 46 3.88 -6.68 18.59
N TRP A 47 3.31 -5.56 18.21
CA TRP A 47 3.11 -4.39 19.04
C TRP A 47 4.42 -3.82 19.59
N ASP A 48 5.42 -3.69 18.71
CA ASP A 48 6.72 -3.13 19.03
C ASP A 48 6.67 -1.61 19.26
N ASP A 49 7.80 -1.01 19.61
CA ASP A 49 7.90 0.41 19.97
C ASP A 49 7.39 1.33 18.86
N TRP A 50 7.64 0.98 17.60
CA TRP A 50 7.14 1.75 16.47
C TRP A 50 5.60 1.68 16.38
N ALA A 51 5.04 0.48 16.50
CA ALA A 51 3.59 0.31 16.44
C ALA A 51 2.89 1.01 17.60
N GLN A 52 3.47 0.96 18.81
CA GLN A 52 2.95 1.65 20.00
C GLN A 52 2.93 3.18 19.82
N ALA A 53 3.95 3.74 19.16
CA ALA A 53 4.06 5.18 18.93
C ALA A 53 3.18 5.67 17.77
N THR A 54 2.78 4.79 16.84
CA THR A 54 2.25 5.20 15.53
C THR A 54 0.79 4.81 15.32
N VAL A 55 0.39 3.63 15.79
CA VAL A 55 -0.88 3.01 15.43
C VAL A 55 -1.96 3.29 16.48
N PRO A 56 -3.05 3.97 16.12
CA PRO A 56 -4.18 4.14 17.03
C PRO A 56 -4.91 2.81 17.26
N VAL A 57 -5.43 2.62 18.47
CA VAL A 57 -6.22 1.44 18.83
C VAL A 57 -7.61 1.89 19.26
N PRO A 58 -8.71 1.32 18.70
CA PRO A 58 -8.75 0.22 17.72
C PRO A 58 -8.55 0.69 16.26
N LEU A 59 -7.97 -0.17 15.40
CA LEU A 59 -7.78 0.11 13.98
C LEU A 59 -7.89 -1.16 13.13
N ALA A 60 -8.69 -1.14 12.04
CA ALA A 60 -8.58 -2.14 10.98
C ALA A 60 -7.25 -1.96 10.26
N VAL A 61 -6.46 -3.02 10.10
CA VAL A 61 -5.09 -2.97 9.55
C VAL A 61 -5.05 -3.38 8.08
N GLY A 62 -3.85 -3.42 7.46
CA GLY A 62 -3.63 -3.81 6.07
C GLY A 62 -3.67 -2.63 5.09
N HIS A 63 -2.75 -2.63 4.12
CA HIS A 63 -2.61 -1.55 3.13
C HIS A 63 -2.25 -2.03 1.73
N GLU A 64 -1.99 -3.31 1.58
CA GLU A 64 -1.71 -3.96 0.30
C GLU A 64 -2.97 -4.70 -0.15
N PHE A 65 -3.64 -4.24 -1.23
CA PHE A 65 -4.93 -4.80 -1.63
C PHE A 65 -5.29 -4.55 -3.08
N SER A 66 -6.24 -5.33 -3.59
CA SER A 66 -6.99 -5.07 -4.80
C SER A 66 -8.48 -5.32 -4.55
N GLY A 67 -9.32 -4.69 -5.36
CA GLY A 67 -10.76 -4.84 -5.23
C GLY A 67 -11.53 -4.19 -6.37
N GLU A 68 -12.82 -4.01 -6.14
CA GLU A 68 -13.79 -3.46 -7.09
C GLU A 68 -14.54 -2.29 -6.45
N ILE A 69 -14.72 -1.20 -7.19
CA ILE A 69 -15.52 -0.04 -6.74
C ILE A 69 -17.00 -0.43 -6.70
N VAL A 70 -17.60 -0.33 -5.51
CA VAL A 70 -19.02 -0.67 -5.29
C VAL A 70 -19.88 0.53 -4.89
N ASP A 71 -19.25 1.66 -4.56
CA ASP A 71 -19.93 2.93 -4.26
C ASP A 71 -18.91 4.08 -4.40
N MET A 72 -19.39 5.30 -4.66
CA MET A 72 -18.50 6.46 -4.79
C MET A 72 -19.20 7.75 -4.39
N GLY A 73 -18.39 8.72 -3.94
CA GLY A 73 -18.86 10.07 -3.62
C GLY A 73 -19.24 10.86 -4.88
N GLU A 74 -20.08 11.85 -4.69
CA GLU A 74 -20.67 12.66 -5.78
C GLU A 74 -19.65 13.50 -6.58
N GLU A 75 -18.47 13.77 -6.01
CA GLU A 75 -17.41 14.54 -6.66
C GLU A 75 -16.34 13.65 -7.32
N VAL A 76 -16.50 12.32 -7.28
CA VAL A 76 -15.55 11.39 -7.89
C VAL A 76 -15.70 11.43 -9.41
N ILE A 77 -14.58 11.64 -10.10
CA ILE A 77 -14.51 11.70 -11.56
C ILE A 77 -13.51 10.66 -12.05
N GLY A 78 -13.80 10.03 -13.19
CA GLY A 78 -12.90 9.12 -13.89
C GLY A 78 -13.01 7.66 -13.46
N TYR A 79 -13.93 7.34 -12.56
CA TYR A 79 -14.23 5.97 -12.10
C TYR A 79 -15.69 5.62 -12.36
N GLU A 80 -15.95 4.30 -12.42
CA GLU A 80 -17.28 3.71 -12.56
C GLU A 80 -17.44 2.58 -11.54
N LEU A 81 -18.69 2.26 -11.18
CA LEU A 81 -19.00 1.06 -10.39
C LEU A 81 -18.56 -0.18 -11.17
N GLY A 82 -17.90 -1.11 -10.51
CA GLY A 82 -17.32 -2.29 -11.12
C GLY A 82 -15.88 -2.14 -11.61
N ASP A 83 -15.30 -0.93 -11.60
CA ASP A 83 -13.87 -0.76 -11.90
C ASP A 83 -13.02 -1.57 -10.94
N ARG A 84 -12.12 -2.39 -11.50
CA ARG A 84 -11.09 -3.10 -10.73
C ARG A 84 -9.96 -2.13 -10.41
N VAL A 85 -9.60 -2.07 -9.13
CA VAL A 85 -8.69 -1.04 -8.63
C VAL A 85 -7.74 -1.56 -7.54
N SER A 86 -6.64 -0.83 -7.38
CA SER A 86 -5.80 -0.81 -6.19
C SER A 86 -5.57 0.65 -5.78
N ALA A 87 -4.82 0.90 -4.72
CA ALA A 87 -4.58 2.27 -4.26
C ALA A 87 -3.17 2.45 -3.69
N GLU A 88 -2.66 3.68 -3.80
CA GLU A 88 -1.50 4.15 -3.07
C GLU A 88 -1.86 4.29 -1.58
N GLY A 89 -1.13 3.59 -0.71
CA GLY A 89 -1.39 3.52 0.72
C GLY A 89 -1.13 4.80 1.51
N HIS A 90 -0.46 5.80 0.91
CA HIS A 90 -0.09 7.05 1.57
C HIS A 90 -1.00 8.20 1.13
N ILE A 91 -1.97 8.55 1.97
CA ILE A 91 -2.88 9.68 1.71
C ILE A 91 -2.16 10.98 2.06
N THR A 92 -1.99 11.85 1.08
CA THR A 92 -1.26 13.10 1.22
C THR A 92 -2.19 14.29 1.42
N CYS A 93 -1.73 15.31 2.16
CA CYS A 93 -2.58 16.47 2.49
C CYS A 93 -2.84 17.43 1.32
N GLY A 94 -2.10 17.32 0.22
CA GLY A 94 -2.24 18.18 -0.96
C GLY A 94 -1.79 19.64 -0.80
N VAL A 95 -1.66 20.15 0.41
CA VAL A 95 -1.49 21.59 0.71
C VAL A 95 -0.14 21.98 1.31
N CYS A 96 0.64 21.04 1.85
CA CYS A 96 1.96 21.37 2.40
C CYS A 96 2.94 21.76 1.27
N ARG A 97 4.08 22.33 1.65
CA ARG A 97 5.13 22.77 0.72
C ARG A 97 5.51 21.67 -0.27
N ASN A 98 5.73 20.44 0.22
CA ASN A 98 6.15 19.32 -0.62
C ASN A 98 5.05 18.91 -1.61
N CYS A 99 3.81 18.82 -1.16
CA CYS A 99 2.67 18.51 -2.04
C CYS A 99 2.50 19.56 -3.14
N ARG A 100 2.59 20.85 -2.78
CA ARG A 100 2.49 21.96 -3.76
C ARG A 100 3.64 22.00 -4.75
N ALA A 101 4.81 21.47 -4.37
CA ALA A 101 5.98 21.32 -5.24
C ALA A 101 5.95 20.03 -6.10
N GLY A 102 4.84 19.28 -6.15
CA GLY A 102 4.73 18.02 -6.88
C GLY A 102 5.42 16.83 -6.21
N ARG A 103 5.98 17.01 -5.01
CA ARG A 103 6.70 15.98 -4.25
C ARG A 103 5.82 15.37 -3.17
N ARG A 104 4.68 14.80 -3.57
CA ARG A 104 3.69 14.25 -2.64
C ARG A 104 4.22 13.11 -1.79
N HIS A 105 5.12 12.27 -2.31
CA HIS A 105 5.81 11.22 -1.56
C HIS A 105 6.62 11.75 -0.36
N LEU A 106 6.87 13.07 -0.29
CA LEU A 106 7.49 13.76 0.85
C LEU A 106 6.48 14.58 1.64
N CYS A 107 5.20 14.25 1.60
CA CYS A 107 4.17 14.97 2.35
C CYS A 107 4.49 14.94 3.85
N MET A 108 4.44 16.14 4.49
CA MET A 108 4.71 16.27 5.93
C MET A 108 3.55 15.77 6.80
N ASN A 109 2.37 15.60 6.22
CA ASN A 109 1.14 15.20 6.90
C ASN A 109 0.54 13.94 6.26
N THR A 110 1.38 12.98 5.91
CA THR A 110 0.92 11.71 5.33
C THR A 110 0.12 10.91 6.34
N VAL A 111 -1.01 10.34 5.87
CA VAL A 111 -1.83 9.41 6.64
C VAL A 111 -1.77 8.04 5.95
N GLY A 112 -1.20 7.05 6.64
CA GLY A 112 -1.07 5.68 6.11
C GLY A 112 -2.36 4.88 6.28
N ILE A 113 -2.84 4.28 5.20
CA ILE A 113 -3.91 3.27 5.22
C ILE A 113 -3.43 2.07 6.05
N GLY A 114 -4.26 1.54 6.94
CA GLY A 114 -3.91 0.41 7.81
C GLY A 114 -2.90 0.74 8.93
N VAL A 115 -2.45 2.00 9.04
CA VAL A 115 -1.46 2.47 10.02
C VAL A 115 -2.02 3.60 10.89
N ASN A 116 -2.51 4.67 10.27
CA ASN A 116 -3.11 5.82 10.96
C ASN A 116 -4.61 5.96 10.67
N ARG A 117 -5.09 5.26 9.66
CA ARG A 117 -6.47 5.21 9.18
C ARG A 117 -6.83 3.75 8.92
N ALA A 118 -8.14 3.42 9.01
CA ALA A 118 -8.65 2.08 8.74
C ALA A 118 -8.16 1.51 7.39
N GLY A 119 -7.72 0.26 7.43
CA GLY A 119 -7.06 -0.43 6.34
C GLY A 119 -7.92 -1.48 5.64
N ALA A 120 -7.26 -2.27 4.80
CA ALA A 120 -7.87 -3.15 3.82
C ALA A 120 -8.02 -4.62 4.26
N PHE A 121 -7.58 -5.01 5.45
CA PHE A 121 -7.91 -6.34 5.97
C PHE A 121 -9.35 -6.38 6.46
N ALA A 122 -10.27 -6.02 5.57
CA ALA A 122 -11.70 -5.89 5.78
C ALA A 122 -12.45 -6.22 4.49
N GLU A 123 -13.75 -6.45 4.57
CA GLU A 123 -14.57 -6.69 3.37
C GLU A 123 -14.68 -5.45 2.47
N PHE A 124 -14.63 -4.26 3.06
CA PHE A 124 -14.72 -2.98 2.35
C PHE A 124 -13.76 -1.95 2.93
N ILE A 125 -13.25 -1.07 2.07
CA ILE A 125 -12.44 0.08 2.44
C ILE A 125 -12.90 1.34 1.67
N ALA A 126 -12.94 2.50 2.35
CA ALA A 126 -13.15 3.79 1.70
C ALA A 126 -11.81 4.51 1.54
N VAL A 127 -11.48 4.91 0.31
CA VAL A 127 -10.21 5.53 -0.06
C VAL A 127 -10.46 6.77 -0.90
N PRO A 128 -9.73 7.88 -0.69
CA PRO A 128 -9.82 9.03 -1.60
C PRO A 128 -9.56 8.61 -3.06
N ALA A 129 -10.42 9.01 -3.97
CA ALA A 129 -10.30 8.66 -5.39
C ALA A 129 -8.94 9.04 -5.98
N PHE A 130 -8.33 10.10 -5.45
CA PHE A 130 -6.98 10.53 -5.84
C PHE A 130 -5.89 9.46 -5.61
N ASN A 131 -6.06 8.61 -4.60
CA ASN A 131 -5.12 7.53 -4.28
C ASN A 131 -5.37 6.25 -5.09
N VAL A 132 -6.49 6.16 -5.78
CA VAL A 132 -6.94 4.95 -6.49
C VAL A 132 -6.41 4.94 -7.92
N PHE A 133 -6.15 3.76 -8.46
CA PHE A 133 -5.82 3.56 -9.87
C PHE A 133 -6.50 2.31 -10.42
N LYS A 134 -6.97 2.42 -11.67
CA LYS A 134 -7.60 1.29 -12.38
C LYS A 134 -6.58 0.24 -12.74
N LEU A 135 -6.98 -1.01 -12.63
CA LEU A 135 -6.17 -2.16 -13.00
C LEU A 135 -6.49 -2.58 -14.43
N PRO A 136 -5.48 -2.79 -15.30
CA PRO A 136 -5.70 -3.41 -16.59
C PRO A 136 -6.15 -4.87 -16.42
N ASP A 137 -6.95 -5.37 -17.37
CA ASP A 137 -7.49 -6.74 -17.34
C ASP A 137 -6.41 -7.82 -17.32
N SER A 138 -5.22 -7.50 -17.83
CA SER A 138 -4.06 -8.40 -17.85
C SER A 138 -3.43 -8.64 -16.47
N ILE A 139 -3.75 -7.82 -15.45
CA ILE A 139 -3.23 -7.98 -14.09
C ILE A 139 -4.29 -8.69 -13.24
N SER A 140 -3.93 -9.85 -12.68
CA SER A 140 -4.79 -10.57 -11.73
C SER A 140 -4.91 -9.83 -10.40
N ASP A 141 -5.96 -10.13 -9.62
CA ASP A 141 -6.13 -9.55 -8.28
C ASP A 141 -4.98 -9.95 -7.33
N ASP A 142 -4.43 -11.15 -7.49
CA ASP A 142 -3.28 -11.60 -6.71
C ASP A 142 -2.03 -10.75 -7.00
N MET A 143 -1.75 -10.46 -8.29
CA MET A 143 -0.67 -9.55 -8.68
C MET A 143 -0.94 -8.11 -8.22
N ALA A 144 -2.18 -7.67 -8.32
CA ALA A 144 -2.58 -6.31 -7.96
C ALA A 144 -2.48 -6.07 -6.44
N SER A 145 -2.66 -7.11 -5.62
CA SER A 145 -2.55 -6.97 -4.16
C SER A 145 -1.14 -6.64 -3.67
N ILE A 146 -0.09 -6.85 -4.49
CA ILE A 146 1.30 -6.54 -4.16
C ILE A 146 1.87 -5.33 -4.90
N LEU A 147 1.01 -4.47 -5.46
CA LEU A 147 1.46 -3.27 -6.18
C LEU A 147 2.06 -2.21 -5.26
N ASP A 148 1.71 -2.17 -3.98
CA ASP A 148 2.34 -1.28 -3.01
C ASP A 148 3.85 -1.58 -2.86
N PRO A 149 4.30 -2.79 -2.49
CA PRO A 149 5.73 -3.11 -2.45
C PRO A 149 6.41 -3.03 -3.82
N PHE A 150 5.71 -3.31 -4.92
CA PHE A 150 6.22 -3.11 -6.27
C PHE A 150 6.45 -1.63 -6.58
N GLY A 151 5.56 -0.74 -6.14
CA GLY A 151 5.70 0.71 -6.22
C GLY A 151 6.93 1.21 -5.46
N ASN A 152 7.16 0.69 -4.24
CA ASN A 152 8.35 1.00 -3.44
C ASN A 152 9.64 0.57 -4.15
N ALA A 153 9.68 -0.63 -4.71
CA ALA A 153 10.81 -1.13 -5.49
C ALA A 153 11.06 -0.28 -6.74
N THR A 154 9.99 0.08 -7.46
CA THR A 154 10.06 0.91 -8.68
C THR A 154 10.58 2.31 -8.36
N HIS A 155 10.01 2.97 -7.36
CA HIS A 155 10.41 4.31 -6.94
C HIS A 155 11.90 4.34 -6.55
N THR A 156 12.35 3.35 -5.77
CA THR A 156 13.74 3.26 -5.33
C THR A 156 14.68 3.03 -6.50
N ALA A 157 14.41 2.03 -7.33
CA ALA A 157 15.27 1.66 -8.45
C ALA A 157 15.39 2.81 -9.48
N LEU A 158 14.25 3.41 -9.86
CA LEU A 158 14.22 4.47 -10.87
C LEU A 158 14.61 5.86 -10.34
N SER A 159 14.99 5.98 -9.06
CA SER A 159 15.58 7.21 -8.52
C SER A 159 17.02 7.41 -8.95
N PHE A 160 17.63 6.44 -9.64
CA PHE A 160 19.00 6.45 -10.13
C PHE A 160 19.04 6.13 -11.63
N ASP A 161 20.08 6.60 -12.32
CA ASP A 161 20.36 6.20 -13.69
C ASP A 161 20.88 4.75 -13.70
N LEU A 162 20.14 3.85 -14.35
CA LEU A 162 20.43 2.41 -14.34
C LEU A 162 20.98 1.88 -15.65
N VAL A 163 20.79 2.61 -16.76
CA VAL A 163 21.17 2.12 -18.09
C VAL A 163 22.67 1.93 -18.20
N GLY A 164 23.10 0.69 -18.40
CA GLY A 164 24.51 0.33 -18.52
C GLY A 164 25.29 0.24 -17.21
N GLU A 165 24.64 0.51 -16.08
CA GLU A 165 25.28 0.51 -14.76
C GLU A 165 25.30 -0.88 -14.10
N ASP A 166 26.22 -1.07 -13.17
CA ASP A 166 26.26 -2.23 -12.27
C ASP A 166 25.51 -1.87 -10.98
N VAL A 167 24.50 -2.66 -10.64
CA VAL A 167 23.58 -2.39 -9.53
C VAL A 167 23.77 -3.43 -8.43
N LEU A 168 23.97 -2.97 -7.20
CA LEU A 168 23.95 -3.79 -6.00
C LEU A 168 22.66 -3.53 -5.22
N ILE A 169 21.89 -4.59 -4.94
CA ILE A 169 20.69 -4.57 -4.10
C ILE A 169 21.00 -5.34 -2.81
N THR A 170 20.85 -4.67 -1.68
CA THR A 170 21.01 -5.31 -0.37
C THR A 170 19.64 -5.66 0.23
N GLY A 171 19.43 -6.94 0.53
CA GLY A 171 18.16 -7.50 1.01
C GLY A 171 17.36 -8.18 -0.11
N ALA A 172 17.32 -9.52 -0.08
CA ALA A 172 16.58 -10.37 -1.03
C ALA A 172 15.15 -10.69 -0.56
N GLY A 173 14.52 -9.76 0.16
CA GLY A 173 13.09 -9.81 0.46
C GLY A 173 12.23 -9.47 -0.77
N PRO A 174 10.89 -9.47 -0.66
CA PRO A 174 9.98 -9.21 -1.78
C PRO A 174 10.32 -7.94 -2.58
N ILE A 175 10.56 -6.83 -1.89
CA ILE A 175 10.93 -5.55 -2.53
C ILE A 175 12.26 -5.66 -3.28
N GLY A 176 13.28 -6.29 -2.68
CA GLY A 176 14.59 -6.47 -3.31
C GLY A 176 14.50 -7.33 -4.58
N VAL A 177 13.75 -8.42 -4.54
CA VAL A 177 13.52 -9.29 -5.71
C VAL A 177 12.80 -8.54 -6.83
N MET A 178 11.78 -7.74 -6.50
CA MET A 178 11.08 -6.87 -7.46
C MET A 178 12.03 -5.83 -8.05
N ALA A 179 12.90 -5.22 -7.23
CA ALA A 179 13.89 -4.25 -7.68
C ALA A 179 14.91 -4.85 -8.66
N VAL A 180 15.28 -6.14 -8.52
CA VAL A 180 16.12 -6.84 -9.52
C VAL A 180 15.46 -6.85 -10.89
N ALA A 181 14.18 -7.24 -10.94
CA ALA A 181 13.43 -7.27 -12.20
C ALA A 181 13.33 -5.88 -12.83
N ILE A 182 13.04 -4.85 -12.03
CA ILE A 182 12.93 -3.46 -12.47
C ILE A 182 14.28 -2.95 -13.00
N ALA A 183 15.37 -3.14 -12.26
CA ALA A 183 16.70 -2.70 -12.66
C ALA A 183 17.15 -3.34 -13.98
N ARG A 184 16.90 -4.64 -14.15
CA ARG A 184 17.18 -5.33 -15.42
C ARG A 184 16.35 -4.80 -16.57
N TYR A 185 15.05 -4.59 -16.34
CA TYR A 185 14.15 -4.05 -17.35
C TYR A 185 14.53 -2.62 -17.75
N ALA A 186 15.01 -1.82 -16.79
CA ALA A 186 15.48 -0.45 -17.02
C ALA A 186 16.83 -0.38 -17.76
N GLY A 187 17.53 -1.51 -17.97
CA GLY A 187 18.77 -1.55 -18.76
C GLY A 187 20.06 -1.61 -17.95
N ALA A 188 20.00 -2.01 -16.67
CA ALA A 188 21.20 -2.26 -15.89
C ALA A 188 22.07 -3.37 -16.53
N ARG A 189 23.40 -3.18 -16.56
CA ARG A 189 24.35 -4.12 -17.14
C ARG A 189 24.44 -5.41 -16.31
N HIS A 190 24.71 -5.25 -15.01
CA HIS A 190 24.70 -6.34 -14.04
C HIS A 190 23.88 -5.95 -12.82
N VAL A 191 23.14 -6.92 -12.29
CA VAL A 191 22.39 -6.74 -11.03
C VAL A 191 22.81 -7.84 -10.09
N VAL A 192 23.35 -7.47 -8.95
CA VAL A 192 23.73 -8.35 -7.84
C VAL A 192 22.80 -8.09 -6.69
N ILE A 193 22.25 -9.14 -6.09
CA ILE A 193 21.43 -9.07 -4.88
C ILE A 193 22.06 -9.91 -3.78
N THR A 194 22.04 -9.40 -2.55
CA THR A 194 22.61 -10.07 -1.38
C THR A 194 21.62 -10.08 -0.22
N ASP A 195 21.70 -11.07 0.65
CA ASP A 195 20.99 -11.13 1.92
C ASP A 195 21.87 -11.77 2.99
N ILE A 196 21.58 -11.49 4.25
CA ILE A 196 22.23 -12.14 5.41
C ILE A 196 21.48 -13.43 5.81
N ASN A 197 20.31 -13.66 5.28
CA ASN A 197 19.48 -14.82 5.54
C ASN A 197 19.70 -15.86 4.43
N GLU A 198 20.26 -17.02 4.78
CA GLU A 198 20.56 -18.10 3.82
C GLU A 198 19.32 -18.65 3.11
N TYR A 199 18.13 -18.49 3.69
CA TYR A 199 16.86 -18.92 3.05
C TYR A 199 16.49 -18.03 1.85
N ARG A 200 16.94 -16.79 1.80
CA ARG A 200 16.65 -15.82 0.76
C ARG A 200 17.77 -15.77 -0.28
#